data_01c221ef55b4de0082e9471b2a278dc0
#
_entry.id   01c221ef55b4de0082e9471b2a278dc0
#
_cell.length_a   1.000
_cell.length_b   1.000
_cell.length_c   1.000
_cell.angle_alpha   90.00
_cell.angle_beta   90.00
_cell.angle_gamma   90.00
#
_symmetry.space_group_name_H-M   'P 1'
#
loop_
_entity.id
_entity.type
_entity.pdbx_description
1 polymer ?
#
loop_
_entity_poly.entity_id
_entity_poly.type
_entity_poly.pdbx_seq_one_letter_code
_entity_poly.pdbx_strand_id
1 'polypeptide(L)'
;FYCDDGSGGITAYITLDGGLGYTTVHKQMKFDDSTKITLGTSGDFQFWHSGSNSYVHNETGNIEFQNNADDGDIIFKSDDGSGGVETYFFLDGSSGGADPFTVFPDSSTLVFGSGHDYRFRHDGSHSYIQNYVGNLNIYNYTDDGNISFYCDDGSGGTTTYLTLDGGTKRVEVDVQMGINAPAA
;
A
#
# COMPACT_ATOMS: atom_id res chain seq x y z
N PHE A 1 -15.86 34.97 -16.80
CA PHE A 1 -17.31 34.83 -16.50
C PHE A 1 -17.54 35.32 -15.08
N TYR A 2 -18.46 36.30 -14.96
CA TYR A 2 -18.84 36.89 -13.69
C TYR A 2 -20.31 36.59 -13.39
N CYS A 3 -20.65 36.44 -12.13
CA CYS A 3 -22.02 36.25 -11.67
C CYS A 3 -22.21 36.92 -10.31
N ASP A 4 -23.46 37.05 -9.87
CA ASP A 4 -23.82 37.53 -8.53
C ASP A 4 -23.13 36.68 -7.45
N ASP A 5 -22.61 37.34 -6.39
CA ASP A 5 -21.91 36.69 -5.29
C ASP A 5 -22.82 36.21 -4.14
N GLY A 6 -24.15 36.43 -4.32
CA GLY A 6 -25.19 36.13 -3.31
C GLY A 6 -25.39 37.21 -2.26
N SER A 7 -24.70 38.36 -2.37
CA SER A 7 -24.80 39.51 -1.44
C SER A 7 -25.00 40.85 -2.16
N GLY A 8 -25.35 40.79 -3.44
CA GLY A 8 -25.63 41.98 -4.28
C GLY A 8 -24.41 42.54 -5.00
N GLY A 9 -23.29 41.84 -4.97
CA GLY A 9 -22.07 42.15 -5.72
C GLY A 9 -21.87 41.20 -6.91
N ILE A 10 -20.77 41.43 -7.67
CA ILE A 10 -20.38 40.60 -8.79
C ILE A 10 -18.99 40.01 -8.51
N THR A 11 -18.85 38.70 -8.69
CA THR A 11 -17.56 38.02 -8.54
C THR A 11 -17.23 37.16 -9.77
N ALA A 12 -15.93 36.91 -9.99
CA ALA A 12 -15.48 36.02 -11.05
C ALA A 12 -15.72 34.55 -10.65
N TYR A 13 -16.28 33.78 -11.55
CA TYR A 13 -16.43 32.32 -11.43
C TYR A 13 -15.42 31.59 -12.27
N ILE A 14 -15.18 32.03 -13.50
CA ILE A 14 -14.20 31.47 -14.43
C ILE A 14 -13.48 32.61 -15.12
N THR A 15 -12.17 32.57 -15.17
CA THR A 15 -11.34 33.48 -15.96
C THR A 15 -10.59 32.68 -17.03
N LEU A 16 -10.67 33.14 -18.27
CA LEU A 16 -9.82 32.70 -19.36
C LEU A 16 -8.69 33.73 -19.48
N ASP A 17 -7.47 33.36 -19.12
CA ASP A 17 -6.33 34.25 -19.13
C ASP A 17 -5.49 34.00 -20.38
N GLY A 18 -5.63 34.90 -21.38
CA GLY A 18 -4.90 34.80 -22.64
C GLY A 18 -3.40 35.12 -22.51
N GLY A 19 -3.00 35.87 -21.46
CA GLY A 19 -1.59 36.19 -21.20
C GLY A 19 -0.83 35.02 -20.56
N LEU A 20 -1.50 34.28 -19.69
CA LEU A 20 -0.93 33.14 -18.99
C LEU A 20 -1.26 31.78 -19.63
N GLY A 21 -2.19 31.74 -20.57
CA GLY A 21 -2.53 30.54 -21.36
C GLY A 21 -3.31 29.47 -20.60
N TYR A 22 -3.96 29.79 -19.48
CA TYR A 22 -4.78 28.84 -18.72
C TYR A 22 -6.13 29.42 -18.29
N THR A 23 -6.99 28.51 -17.79
CA THR A 23 -8.31 28.85 -17.24
C THR A 23 -8.27 28.70 -15.74
N THR A 24 -8.71 29.76 -15.00
CA THR A 24 -8.85 29.73 -13.55
C THR A 24 -10.31 29.59 -13.18
N VAL A 25 -10.63 28.62 -12.31
CA VAL A 25 -11.93 28.45 -11.67
C VAL A 25 -11.86 29.02 -10.25
N HIS A 26 -12.62 30.08 -9.96
CA HIS A 26 -12.56 30.80 -8.68
C HIS A 26 -13.59 30.32 -7.65
N LYS A 27 -14.54 29.49 -8.05
CA LYS A 27 -15.59 28.92 -7.20
C LYS A 27 -15.64 27.41 -7.39
N GLN A 28 -16.28 26.72 -6.43
CA GLN A 28 -16.47 25.28 -6.52
C GLN A 28 -17.21 24.92 -7.83
N MET A 29 -16.67 23.93 -8.55
CA MET A 29 -17.33 23.34 -9.71
C MET A 29 -18.01 22.05 -9.27
N LYS A 30 -19.34 21.97 -9.42
CA LYS A 30 -20.14 20.79 -9.12
C LYS A 30 -20.50 20.08 -10.41
N PHE A 31 -20.25 18.80 -10.46
CA PHE A 31 -20.71 17.90 -11.52
C PHE A 31 -21.78 16.99 -10.91
N ASP A 32 -22.91 16.85 -11.60
CA ASP A 32 -23.99 15.95 -11.19
C ASP A 32 -23.58 14.49 -11.38
N ASP A 33 -24.31 13.58 -10.72
CA ASP A 33 -24.08 12.15 -10.82
C ASP A 33 -24.05 11.69 -12.28
N SER A 34 -23.14 10.77 -12.57
CA SER A 34 -22.85 10.23 -13.90
C SER A 34 -22.28 11.23 -14.92
N THR A 35 -22.06 12.50 -14.52
CA THR A 35 -21.33 13.46 -15.34
C THR A 35 -19.85 13.24 -15.16
N LYS A 36 -19.12 13.06 -16.27
CA LYS A 36 -17.68 12.72 -16.27
C LYS A 36 -16.82 13.96 -16.51
N ILE A 37 -15.73 14.08 -15.76
CA ILE A 37 -14.57 14.88 -16.17
C ILE A 37 -13.70 13.96 -17.01
N THR A 38 -13.45 14.34 -18.26
CA THR A 38 -12.79 13.49 -19.25
C THR A 38 -11.54 14.18 -19.76
N LEU A 39 -10.42 13.48 -19.76
CA LEU A 39 -9.11 13.93 -20.25
C LEU A 39 -8.63 13.02 -21.38
N GLY A 40 -7.85 13.59 -22.31
CA GLY A 40 -7.41 12.90 -23.51
C GLY A 40 -8.39 13.06 -24.67
N THR A 41 -7.90 12.97 -25.94
CA THR A 41 -8.69 13.18 -27.14
C THR A 41 -9.83 12.17 -27.29
N SER A 42 -9.58 10.94 -26.85
CA SER A 42 -10.58 9.84 -26.88
C SER A 42 -11.30 9.64 -25.55
N GLY A 43 -11.03 10.51 -24.55
CA GLY A 43 -11.61 10.38 -23.23
C GLY A 43 -10.97 9.26 -22.39
N ASP A 44 -9.67 9.11 -22.53
CA ASP A 44 -8.89 7.97 -22.02
C ASP A 44 -8.82 7.92 -20.49
N PHE A 45 -8.87 9.08 -19.82
CA PHE A 45 -8.83 9.18 -18.37
C PHE A 45 -10.03 9.95 -17.85
N GLN A 46 -10.76 9.39 -16.88
CA GLN A 46 -12.07 9.88 -16.45
C GLN A 46 -12.22 9.87 -14.94
N PHE A 47 -12.92 10.91 -14.41
CA PHE A 47 -13.39 10.98 -13.03
C PHE A 47 -14.89 11.20 -13.01
N TRP A 48 -15.63 10.46 -12.18
CA TRP A 48 -17.05 10.70 -11.95
C TRP A 48 -17.57 10.05 -10.67
N HIS A 49 -18.76 10.44 -10.25
CA HIS A 49 -19.55 9.76 -9.22
C HIS A 49 -20.85 9.23 -9.86
N SER A 50 -21.24 7.99 -9.53
CA SER A 50 -22.40 7.34 -10.14
C SER A 50 -23.71 7.52 -9.36
N GLY A 51 -23.70 8.29 -8.25
CA GLY A 51 -24.75 8.32 -7.25
C GLY A 51 -24.50 7.35 -6.07
N SER A 52 -23.57 6.41 -6.24
CA SER A 52 -23.19 5.44 -5.20
C SER A 52 -21.68 5.31 -5.03
N ASN A 53 -20.94 5.31 -6.12
CA ASN A 53 -19.48 5.08 -6.12
C ASN A 53 -18.73 6.17 -6.88
N SER A 54 -17.53 6.49 -6.43
CA SER A 54 -16.58 7.37 -7.14
C SER A 54 -15.58 6.51 -7.94
N TYR A 55 -15.25 6.97 -9.13
CA TYR A 55 -14.39 6.28 -10.08
C TYR A 55 -13.24 7.16 -10.54
N VAL A 56 -12.07 6.57 -10.60
CA VAL A 56 -10.89 7.02 -11.33
C VAL A 56 -10.62 5.95 -12.37
N HIS A 57 -10.81 6.25 -13.65
CA HIS A 57 -10.80 5.26 -14.72
C HIS A 57 -9.83 5.65 -15.82
N ASN A 58 -8.99 4.71 -16.24
CA ASN A 58 -8.02 4.86 -17.32
C ASN A 58 -8.25 3.75 -18.36
N GLU A 59 -8.42 4.15 -19.63
CA GLU A 59 -8.64 3.24 -20.75
C GLU A 59 -7.34 2.82 -21.43
N THR A 60 -6.30 3.65 -21.39
CA THR A 60 -5.05 3.41 -22.12
C THR A 60 -3.82 3.77 -21.29
N GLY A 61 -2.75 2.97 -21.41
CA GLY A 61 -1.50 3.20 -20.71
C GLY A 61 -1.57 2.92 -19.19
N ASN A 62 -0.62 3.46 -18.45
CA ASN A 62 -0.54 3.28 -16.99
C ASN A 62 -1.27 4.42 -16.25
N ILE A 63 -1.69 4.15 -15.02
CA ILE A 63 -1.99 5.18 -14.02
C ILE A 63 -0.77 5.31 -13.11
N GLU A 64 -0.24 6.52 -12.98
CA GLU A 64 0.86 6.83 -12.09
C GLU A 64 0.39 7.79 -11.00
N PHE A 65 0.59 7.40 -9.75
CA PHE A 65 0.40 8.26 -8.58
C PHE A 65 1.79 8.63 -8.05
N GLN A 66 2.21 9.87 -8.28
CA GLN A 66 3.54 10.34 -7.94
C GLN A 66 3.46 11.54 -6.99
N ASN A 67 4.22 11.47 -5.88
CA ASN A 67 4.47 12.60 -5.00
C ASN A 67 5.93 13.04 -5.17
N ASN A 68 6.16 14.30 -5.55
CA ASN A 68 7.50 14.88 -5.74
C ASN A 68 7.93 15.75 -4.54
N ALA A 69 7.11 15.86 -3.51
CA ALA A 69 7.50 16.58 -2.31
C ALA A 69 8.60 15.81 -1.58
N ASP A 70 9.65 16.51 -1.17
CA ASP A 70 10.70 15.95 -0.33
C ASP A 70 10.07 15.44 0.98
N ASP A 71 10.43 14.21 1.39
CA ASP A 71 9.85 13.49 2.54
C ASP A 71 8.32 13.26 2.48
N GLY A 72 7.66 13.51 1.34
CA GLY A 72 6.21 13.38 1.19
C GLY A 72 5.74 11.97 0.86
N ASP A 73 4.70 11.49 1.55
CA ASP A 73 4.12 10.16 1.39
C ASP A 73 2.97 10.10 0.37
N ILE A 74 2.68 8.90 -0.12
CA ILE A 74 1.38 8.56 -0.73
C ILE A 74 0.64 7.62 0.23
N ILE A 75 -0.47 8.11 0.82
CA ILE A 75 -1.14 7.45 1.94
C ILE A 75 -2.51 6.92 1.51
N PHE A 76 -2.81 5.65 1.85
CA PHE A 76 -4.09 5.01 1.61
C PHE A 76 -4.85 4.81 2.92
N LYS A 77 -6.04 5.43 3.00
CA LYS A 77 -6.92 5.41 4.17
C LYS A 77 -8.31 4.95 3.80
N SER A 78 -8.97 4.29 4.73
CA SER A 78 -10.38 3.90 4.62
C SER A 78 -11.03 3.85 6.00
N ASP A 79 -12.36 3.70 6.03
CA ASP A 79 -13.11 3.40 7.24
C ASP A 79 -12.57 2.12 7.91
N ASP A 80 -12.49 2.12 9.23
CA ASP A 80 -11.99 1.02 10.04
C ASP A 80 -13.09 0.02 10.47
N GLY A 81 -14.33 0.25 10.04
CA GLY A 81 -15.51 -0.53 10.43
C GLY A 81 -16.10 -0.14 11.79
N SER A 82 -15.54 0.86 12.48
CA SER A 82 -16.03 1.39 13.77
C SER A 82 -16.39 2.88 13.74
N GLY A 83 -16.40 3.47 12.53
CA GLY A 83 -16.78 4.87 12.26
C GLY A 83 -15.60 5.85 12.28
N GLY A 84 -14.37 5.35 12.33
CA GLY A 84 -13.13 6.10 12.15
C GLY A 84 -12.52 5.92 10.75
N VAL A 85 -11.43 6.62 10.50
CA VAL A 85 -10.62 6.48 9.28
C VAL A 85 -9.20 6.15 9.70
N GLU A 86 -8.70 5.00 9.25
CA GLU A 86 -7.36 4.51 9.55
C GLU A 86 -6.48 4.41 8.31
N THR A 87 -5.16 4.47 8.52
CA THR A 87 -4.17 4.24 7.48
C THR A 87 -3.96 2.75 7.30
N TYR A 88 -4.24 2.25 6.12
CA TYR A 88 -4.03 0.84 5.77
C TYR A 88 -2.60 0.55 5.37
N PHE A 89 -2.04 1.41 4.52
CA PHE A 89 -0.62 1.40 4.14
C PHE A 89 -0.24 2.73 3.50
N PHE A 90 1.06 2.98 3.36
CA PHE A 90 1.57 4.16 2.64
C PHE A 90 2.92 3.86 1.99
N LEU A 91 3.24 4.64 0.96
CA LEU A 91 4.57 4.71 0.39
C LEU A 91 5.31 5.82 1.14
N ASP A 92 6.37 5.46 1.87
CA ASP A 92 7.13 6.36 2.73
C ASP A 92 8.18 7.10 1.90
N GLY A 93 8.03 8.41 1.78
CA GLY A 93 8.95 9.28 1.07
C GLY A 93 10.18 9.68 1.88
N SER A 94 10.15 9.50 3.21
CA SER A 94 11.21 9.95 4.13
C SER A 94 12.19 8.87 4.53
N SER A 95 11.80 7.60 4.40
CA SER A 95 12.57 6.45 4.88
C SER A 95 13.15 5.61 3.75
N GLY A 96 14.19 4.83 4.07
CA GLY A 96 14.77 3.84 3.17
C GLY A 96 15.92 4.34 2.28
N GLY A 97 16.17 5.62 2.18
CA GLY A 97 17.22 6.15 1.31
C GLY A 97 17.05 5.69 -0.14
N ALA A 98 17.95 4.84 -0.65
CA ALA A 98 17.82 4.27 -2.01
C ALA A 98 16.82 3.11 -2.11
N ASP A 99 16.38 2.54 -0.98
CA ASP A 99 15.45 1.41 -0.91
C ASP A 99 14.07 1.92 -0.48
N PRO A 100 13.08 2.02 -1.40
CA PRO A 100 11.76 2.56 -1.07
C PRO A 100 10.97 1.63 -0.15
N PHE A 101 10.26 2.20 0.84
CA PHE A 101 9.43 1.45 1.77
C PHE A 101 7.94 1.57 1.43
N THR A 102 7.25 0.42 1.46
CA THR A 102 5.80 0.35 1.61
C THR A 102 5.51 -0.06 3.04
N VAL A 103 4.92 0.84 3.81
CA VAL A 103 4.70 0.66 5.25
C VAL A 103 3.27 0.25 5.53
N PHE A 104 3.11 -0.84 6.26
CA PHE A 104 1.87 -1.25 6.91
C PHE A 104 2.00 -0.91 8.39
N PRO A 105 1.21 0.03 8.92
CA PRO A 105 1.28 0.41 10.33
C PRO A 105 1.02 -0.77 11.28
N ASP A 106 1.41 -0.62 12.54
CA ASP A 106 1.10 -1.61 13.58
C ASP A 106 -0.39 -1.95 13.60
N SER A 107 -0.69 -3.23 13.71
CA SER A 107 -2.03 -3.80 13.64
C SER A 107 -2.71 -3.71 12.26
N SER A 108 -2.12 -3.05 11.27
CA SER A 108 -2.53 -3.22 9.89
C SER A 108 -2.09 -4.60 9.40
N THR A 109 -2.96 -5.30 8.70
CA THR A 109 -2.72 -6.69 8.30
C THR A 109 -2.78 -6.82 6.78
N LEU A 110 -1.69 -7.35 6.18
CA LEU A 110 -1.71 -7.78 4.78
C LEU A 110 -2.38 -9.16 4.72
N VAL A 111 -3.53 -9.25 4.05
CA VAL A 111 -4.39 -10.43 4.02
C VAL A 111 -4.50 -10.98 2.61
N PHE A 112 -4.44 -12.32 2.50
CA PHE A 112 -4.69 -13.05 1.26
C PHE A 112 -5.84 -14.04 1.46
N GLY A 113 -6.64 -14.22 0.40
CA GLY A 113 -7.84 -15.05 0.40
C GLY A 113 -9.08 -14.30 0.92
N SER A 114 -10.25 -14.58 0.33
CA SER A 114 -11.52 -13.94 0.71
C SER A 114 -12.00 -14.33 2.12
N GLY A 115 -11.52 -15.46 2.65
CA GLY A 115 -11.73 -15.91 4.02
C GLY A 115 -10.69 -15.38 5.01
N HIS A 116 -9.81 -14.48 4.58
CA HIS A 116 -8.69 -13.98 5.39
C HIS A 116 -7.71 -15.09 5.82
N ASP A 117 -7.42 -16.01 4.90
CA ASP A 117 -6.82 -17.31 5.20
C ASP A 117 -5.32 -17.24 5.49
N TYR A 118 -4.61 -16.27 4.93
CA TYR A 118 -3.17 -16.11 5.12
C TYR A 118 -2.85 -14.65 5.42
N ARG A 119 -2.01 -14.39 6.43
CA ARG A 119 -1.77 -13.04 6.95
C ARG A 119 -0.32 -12.79 7.31
N PHE A 120 0.12 -11.55 7.04
CA PHE A 120 1.32 -10.95 7.61
C PHE A 120 0.91 -9.74 8.44
N ARG A 121 1.41 -9.61 9.65
CA ARG A 121 1.17 -8.44 10.49
C ARG A 121 2.25 -8.26 11.55
N HIS A 122 2.38 -7.03 12.05
CA HIS A 122 3.05 -6.66 13.28
C HIS A 122 2.03 -6.00 14.22
N ASP A 123 2.08 -6.28 15.53
CA ASP A 123 1.10 -5.74 16.50
C ASP A 123 1.68 -4.68 17.45
N GLY A 124 2.88 -4.14 17.13
CA GLY A 124 3.64 -3.24 17.99
C GLY A 124 4.64 -3.96 18.89
N SER A 125 4.60 -5.28 18.93
CA SER A 125 5.51 -6.10 19.76
C SER A 125 6.03 -7.33 19.03
N HIS A 126 5.19 -7.99 18.24
CA HIS A 126 5.49 -9.25 17.58
C HIS A 126 5.10 -9.25 16.11
N SER A 127 5.90 -9.95 15.30
CA SER A 127 5.61 -10.20 13.88
C SER A 127 5.04 -11.58 13.67
N TYR A 128 4.05 -11.69 12.77
CA TYR A 128 3.30 -12.93 12.53
C TYR A 128 3.23 -13.26 11.05
N ILE A 129 3.46 -14.55 10.74
CA ILE A 129 3.09 -15.21 9.50
C ILE A 129 2.06 -16.27 9.88
N GLN A 130 0.80 -16.10 9.45
CA GLN A 130 -0.32 -16.93 9.90
C GLN A 130 -1.06 -17.56 8.72
N ASN A 131 -1.19 -18.88 8.73
CA ASN A 131 -1.98 -19.64 7.78
C ASN A 131 -3.13 -20.34 8.51
N TYR A 132 -4.38 -20.07 8.11
CA TYR A 132 -5.57 -20.60 8.77
C TYR A 132 -6.24 -21.75 7.99
N VAL A 133 -5.95 -21.86 6.68
CA VAL A 133 -6.59 -22.87 5.83
C VAL A 133 -5.55 -23.52 4.92
N GLY A 134 -5.55 -24.85 4.88
CA GLY A 134 -4.64 -25.63 4.08
C GLY A 134 -3.18 -25.65 4.58
N ASN A 135 -2.25 -25.97 3.71
CA ASN A 135 -0.84 -26.05 4.04
C ASN A 135 -0.13 -24.72 3.79
N LEU A 136 0.86 -24.40 4.63
CA LEU A 136 1.85 -23.35 4.33
C LEU A 136 3.02 -23.99 3.58
N ASN A 137 3.17 -23.65 2.31
CA ASN A 137 4.26 -24.17 1.47
C ASN A 137 5.26 -23.04 1.20
N ILE A 138 6.53 -23.28 1.48
CA ILE A 138 7.64 -22.36 1.22
C ILE A 138 8.56 -23.04 0.21
N TYR A 139 8.73 -22.45 -0.98
CA TYR A 139 9.56 -22.98 -2.05
C TYR A 139 10.70 -22.04 -2.39
N ASN A 140 11.89 -22.61 -2.57
CA ASN A 140 12.99 -21.96 -3.29
C ASN A 140 13.21 -22.72 -4.61
N TYR A 141 13.02 -22.06 -5.73
CA TYR A 141 13.17 -22.67 -7.07
C TYR A 141 14.57 -22.44 -7.67
N THR A 142 15.45 -21.74 -6.96
CA THR A 142 16.81 -21.53 -7.43
C THR A 142 17.60 -22.84 -7.35
N ASP A 143 18.27 -23.21 -8.43
CA ASP A 143 19.14 -24.40 -8.46
C ASP A 143 20.24 -24.26 -7.38
N ASP A 144 20.42 -25.32 -6.59
CA ASP A 144 21.28 -25.37 -5.40
C ASP A 144 20.97 -24.32 -4.30
N GLY A 145 19.84 -23.57 -4.43
CA GLY A 145 19.44 -22.52 -3.48
C GLY A 145 18.89 -23.07 -2.16
N ASN A 146 19.26 -22.46 -1.05
CA ASN A 146 18.88 -22.86 0.30
C ASN A 146 17.67 -22.09 0.85
N ILE A 147 16.98 -22.69 1.85
CA ILE A 147 16.08 -21.97 2.76
C ILE A 147 16.74 -22.02 4.13
N SER A 148 17.07 -20.85 4.70
CA SER A 148 17.79 -20.74 5.97
C SER A 148 17.00 -19.94 6.99
N PHE A 149 17.07 -20.38 8.26
CA PHE A 149 16.46 -19.72 9.42
C PHE A 149 17.57 -19.20 10.33
N TYR A 150 17.51 -17.90 10.61
CA TYR A 150 18.47 -17.18 11.45
C TYR A 150 17.79 -16.72 12.73
N CYS A 151 18.55 -16.69 13.80
CA CYS A 151 18.13 -16.10 15.07
C CYS A 151 19.31 -15.39 15.72
N ASP A 152 19.05 -14.64 16.81
CA ASP A 152 20.08 -13.99 17.61
C ASP A 152 21.15 -14.98 18.05
N ASP A 153 22.42 -14.57 18.01
CA ASP A 153 23.58 -15.38 18.42
C ASP A 153 23.89 -15.25 19.92
N GLY A 154 23.12 -14.47 20.67
CA GLY A 154 23.35 -14.18 22.09
C GLY A 154 24.38 -13.08 22.34
N SER A 155 24.91 -12.43 21.30
CA SER A 155 25.92 -11.36 21.40
C SER A 155 25.62 -10.13 20.57
N GLY A 156 24.37 -9.99 20.09
CA GLY A 156 23.87 -8.85 19.32
C GLY A 156 24.03 -8.99 17.81
N GLY A 157 24.38 -10.18 17.32
CA GLY A 157 24.39 -10.58 15.91
C GLY A 157 23.33 -11.63 15.60
N THR A 158 23.39 -12.22 14.42
CA THR A 158 22.55 -13.37 14.04
C THR A 158 23.40 -14.52 13.55
N THR A 159 22.96 -15.74 13.83
CA THR A 159 23.58 -16.97 13.31
C THR A 159 22.49 -17.87 12.69
N THR A 160 22.95 -18.76 11.81
CA THR A 160 22.08 -19.78 11.20
C THR A 160 21.74 -20.85 12.25
N TYR A 161 20.47 -21.18 12.37
CA TYR A 161 19.99 -22.26 13.22
C TYR A 161 19.58 -23.50 12.43
N LEU A 162 18.96 -23.29 11.27
CA LEU A 162 18.47 -24.37 10.41
C LEU A 162 18.63 -23.99 8.95
N THR A 163 19.16 -24.90 8.14
CA THR A 163 19.23 -24.78 6.69
C THR A 163 18.63 -26.00 6.01
N LEU A 164 17.76 -25.73 5.02
CA LEU A 164 17.37 -26.72 4.02
C LEU A 164 18.29 -26.50 2.82
N ASP A 165 19.30 -27.36 2.66
CA ASP A 165 20.33 -27.24 1.63
C ASP A 165 19.85 -27.86 0.32
N GLY A 166 19.64 -27.01 -0.71
CA GLY A 166 19.15 -27.44 -2.03
C GLY A 166 20.20 -28.21 -2.83
N GLY A 167 21.49 -27.86 -2.69
CA GLY A 167 22.57 -28.49 -3.42
C GLY A 167 22.86 -29.91 -2.93
N THR A 168 22.92 -30.12 -1.62
CA THR A 168 23.22 -31.41 -1.01
C THR A 168 21.97 -32.22 -0.62
N LYS A 169 20.77 -31.59 -0.66
CA LYS A 169 19.47 -32.17 -0.24
C LYS A 169 19.47 -32.61 1.22
N ARG A 170 20.05 -31.78 2.08
CA ARG A 170 20.20 -32.05 3.52
C ARG A 170 19.42 -31.00 4.34
N VAL A 171 19.08 -31.41 5.55
CA VAL A 171 18.69 -30.51 6.64
C VAL A 171 19.88 -30.36 7.55
N GLU A 172 20.40 -29.16 7.69
CA GLU A 172 21.56 -28.83 8.54
C GLU A 172 21.07 -28.04 9.76
N VAL A 173 21.55 -28.44 10.95
CA VAL A 173 21.29 -27.76 12.22
C VAL A 173 22.64 -27.30 12.75
N ASP A 174 22.88 -25.98 12.71
CA ASP A 174 24.17 -25.37 13.00
C ASP A 174 24.41 -25.07 14.49
N VAL A 175 23.38 -25.33 15.32
CA VAL A 175 23.38 -25.10 16.76
C VAL A 175 23.09 -26.39 17.51
N GLN A 176 23.39 -26.42 18.82
CA GLN A 176 23.07 -27.58 19.64
C GLN A 176 21.55 -27.84 19.67
N MET A 177 21.13 -29.03 19.26
CA MET A 177 19.75 -29.46 19.34
C MET A 177 19.43 -29.88 20.77
N GLY A 178 18.67 -29.08 21.50
CA GLY A 178 18.17 -29.44 22.84
C GLY A 178 16.97 -30.38 22.72
N ILE A 179 17.09 -31.63 23.16
CA ILE A 179 15.92 -32.54 23.32
C ILE A 179 15.48 -32.42 24.79
N ASN A 180 14.42 -31.66 25.03
CA ASN A 180 13.77 -31.62 26.34
C ASN A 180 12.96 -32.90 26.50
N ALA A 181 13.45 -33.87 27.29
CA ALA A 181 12.61 -34.96 27.75
C ALA A 181 11.44 -34.38 28.59
N PRO A 182 10.21 -34.83 28.40
CA PRO A 182 9.14 -34.42 29.29
C PRO A 182 9.55 -34.73 30.75
N ALA A 183 9.33 -33.75 31.63
CA ALA A 183 9.50 -33.98 33.07
C ALA A 183 8.61 -35.18 33.49
N ALA A 184 9.23 -36.16 34.11
CA ALA A 184 8.57 -37.36 34.61
C ALA A 184 7.59 -37.02 35.75
#